data_0e02b04a67f4242bf4af9392bf105beb
#
_entry.id   0e02b04a67f4242bf4af9392bf105beb
#
_cell.length_a   1.000
_cell.length_b   1.000
_cell.length_c   1.000
_cell.angle_alpha   90.00
_cell.angle_beta   90.00
_cell.angle_gamma   90.00
#
_symmetry.space_group_name_H-M   'P 1'
#
loop_
_entity.id
_entity.type
_entity.pdbx_description
1 polymer ?
#
loop_
_entity_poly.entity_id
_entity_poly.type
_entity_poly.pdbx_seq_one_letter_code
_entity_poly.pdbx_strand_id
1 'polypeptide(L)'
;YKRQVSVSQPFELMVAAVVKRMQQAGVKSVAFIGFSDALGDLAYDSLMKSAAAAGIKVVANERYARSDSSVAGQVLKIVAAKPDAVFAGNSGTPGALPYLALAERGYKGQIYGTHGLINADFVRVGGKSIEGLQVPSGPVLVAEQLDAANPIRKVSMDFRAAYQKAHGAAPVDAFSSYTYDAYLLLANAAARAKGEPGTPAYRTSLRDAIDSTKELVGTHGIYNFKPDNRYGSDERAVVIVRMEKGQWKLVP
;
A
#
# COMPACT_ATOMS: atom_id res chain seq x y z
N TYR A 1 18.80 0.96 15.37
CA TYR A 1 18.16 0.86 14.02
C TYR A 1 19.15 0.96 12.83
N LYS A 2 20.47 1.12 13.05
CA LYS A 2 21.46 1.27 11.97
C LYS A 2 21.72 -0.01 11.12
N ARG A 3 21.06 -1.14 11.44
CA ARG A 3 21.28 -2.44 10.77
C ARG A 3 20.02 -3.05 10.15
N GLN A 4 18.91 -2.30 10.10
CA GLN A 4 17.66 -2.77 9.55
C GLN A 4 17.39 -2.10 8.20
N VAL A 5 16.87 -2.88 7.26
CA VAL A 5 16.27 -2.42 6.00
C VAL A 5 14.86 -2.96 5.92
N SER A 6 14.01 -2.29 5.18
CA SER A 6 12.65 -2.73 4.91
C SER A 6 12.46 -2.95 3.42
N VAL A 7 11.80 -4.01 3.04
CA VAL A 7 11.39 -4.26 1.65
C VAL A 7 9.96 -3.82 1.36
N SER A 8 9.20 -3.47 2.41
CA SER A 8 7.88 -2.86 2.24
C SER A 8 8.00 -1.40 1.83
N GLN A 9 6.99 -0.89 1.14
CA GLN A 9 6.94 0.54 0.80
C GLN A 9 6.76 1.39 2.06
N PRO A 10 7.38 2.59 2.12
CA PRO A 10 7.05 3.58 3.14
C PRO A 10 5.56 3.93 3.09
N PHE A 11 4.91 4.01 4.25
CA PHE A 11 3.49 4.34 4.31
C PHE A 11 3.21 5.72 3.71
N GLU A 12 4.08 6.69 3.97
CA GLU A 12 4.00 8.04 3.39
C GLU A 12 4.03 8.03 1.86
N LEU A 13 4.86 7.17 1.25
CA LEU A 13 4.95 7.02 -0.20
C LEU A 13 3.62 6.51 -0.78
N MET A 14 3.00 5.55 -0.11
CA MET A 14 1.71 5.00 -0.49
C MET A 14 0.59 6.05 -0.43
N VAL A 15 0.52 6.82 0.67
CA VAL A 15 -0.48 7.88 0.82
C VAL A 15 -0.25 9.02 -0.17
N ALA A 16 1.01 9.38 -0.43
CA ALA A 16 1.35 10.40 -1.43
C ALA A 16 0.86 10.01 -2.85
N ALA A 17 0.98 8.72 -3.21
CA ALA A 17 0.46 8.22 -4.49
C ALA A 17 -1.08 8.34 -4.57
N VAL A 18 -1.79 8.05 -3.47
CA VAL A 18 -3.26 8.25 -3.40
C VAL A 18 -3.62 9.73 -3.56
N VAL A 19 -2.93 10.63 -2.85
CA VAL A 19 -3.20 12.08 -2.96
C VAL A 19 -2.89 12.61 -4.36
N LYS A 20 -1.82 12.14 -4.99
CA LYS A 20 -1.53 12.46 -6.40
C LYS A 20 -2.67 12.01 -7.32
N ARG A 21 -3.24 10.81 -7.06
CA ARG A 21 -4.40 10.32 -7.80
C ARG A 21 -5.64 11.16 -7.55
N MET A 22 -5.90 11.60 -6.31
CA MET A 22 -6.98 12.55 -5.99
C MET A 22 -6.83 13.85 -6.77
N GLN A 23 -5.61 14.40 -6.82
CA GLN A 23 -5.31 15.63 -7.56
C GLN A 23 -5.60 15.47 -9.06
N GLN A 24 -5.15 14.36 -9.66
CA GLN A 24 -5.46 14.03 -11.08
C GLN A 24 -6.95 13.90 -11.36
N ALA A 25 -7.71 13.41 -10.38
CA ALA A 25 -9.16 13.27 -10.46
C ALA A 25 -9.92 14.57 -10.14
N GLY A 26 -9.22 15.69 -9.92
CA GLY A 26 -9.82 17.00 -9.67
C GLY A 26 -10.37 17.21 -8.26
N VAL A 27 -10.07 16.32 -7.31
CA VAL A 27 -10.48 16.45 -5.90
C VAL A 27 -9.91 17.73 -5.30
N LYS A 28 -10.76 18.53 -4.65
CA LYS A 28 -10.38 19.76 -3.93
C LYS A 28 -10.54 19.64 -2.43
N SER A 29 -11.40 18.72 -1.98
CA SER A 29 -11.69 18.49 -0.57
C SER A 29 -11.77 16.99 -0.27
N VAL A 30 -11.16 16.57 0.85
CA VAL A 30 -11.17 15.19 1.32
C VAL A 30 -11.57 15.14 2.80
N ALA A 31 -12.42 14.19 3.17
CA ALA A 31 -12.64 13.84 4.56
C ALA A 31 -11.83 12.60 4.91
N PHE A 32 -11.31 12.57 6.13
CA PHE A 32 -10.62 11.41 6.70
C PHE A 32 -11.54 10.66 7.65
N ILE A 33 -11.51 9.33 7.59
CA ILE A 33 -12.02 8.45 8.61
C ILE A 33 -11.01 7.33 8.86
N GLY A 34 -10.60 7.12 10.10
CA GLY A 34 -9.54 6.13 10.37
C GLY A 34 -9.65 5.51 11.75
N PHE A 35 -8.84 4.49 11.98
CA PHE A 35 -8.74 3.91 13.31
C PHE A 35 -8.27 4.93 14.34
N SER A 36 -8.72 4.77 15.60
CA SER A 36 -8.26 5.53 16.76
C SER A 36 -7.00 4.90 17.37
N ASP A 37 -6.01 4.57 16.53
CA ASP A 37 -4.74 3.95 16.92
C ASP A 37 -3.59 4.49 16.08
N ALA A 38 -2.37 3.99 16.33
CA ALA A 38 -1.14 4.44 15.64
C ALA A 38 -1.21 4.31 14.11
N LEU A 39 -1.96 3.32 13.56
CA LEU A 39 -2.13 3.21 12.11
C LEU A 39 -2.99 4.36 11.57
N GLY A 40 -4.10 4.67 12.25
CA GLY A 40 -4.95 5.79 11.88
C GLY A 40 -4.24 7.13 12.00
N ASP A 41 -3.40 7.31 13.02
CA ASP A 41 -2.58 8.52 13.19
C ASP A 41 -1.56 8.66 12.07
N LEU A 42 -0.81 7.61 11.77
CA LEU A 42 0.14 7.59 10.66
C LEU A 42 -0.54 7.90 9.31
N ALA A 43 -1.74 7.36 9.09
CA ALA A 43 -2.49 7.61 7.87
C ALA A 43 -2.98 9.05 7.77
N TYR A 44 -3.45 9.61 8.88
CA TYR A 44 -3.90 11.00 8.94
C TYR A 44 -2.76 12.00 8.73
N ASP A 45 -1.64 11.81 9.42
CA ASP A 45 -0.47 12.68 9.30
C ASP A 45 0.11 12.65 7.89
N SER A 46 0.19 11.45 7.28
CA SER A 46 0.63 11.29 5.89
C SER A 46 -0.34 11.97 4.90
N LEU A 47 -1.66 11.87 5.14
CA LEU A 47 -2.67 12.56 4.35
C LEU A 47 -2.54 14.08 4.47
N MET A 48 -2.44 14.61 5.70
CA MET A 48 -2.32 16.04 5.94
C MET A 48 -1.12 16.64 5.21
N LYS A 49 0.05 15.99 5.33
CA LYS A 49 1.29 16.41 4.66
C LYS A 49 1.15 16.43 3.14
N SER A 50 0.62 15.34 2.57
CA SER A 50 0.50 15.19 1.11
C SER A 50 -0.62 16.06 0.54
N ALA A 51 -1.76 16.18 1.22
CA ALA A 51 -2.90 17.01 0.80
C ALA A 51 -2.54 18.49 0.79
N ALA A 52 -1.80 18.97 1.80
CA ALA A 52 -1.32 20.35 1.85
C ALA A 52 -0.43 20.67 0.64
N ALA A 53 0.50 19.77 0.28
CA ALA A 53 1.36 19.93 -0.89
C ALA A 53 0.59 19.90 -2.22
N ALA A 54 -0.53 19.16 -2.28
CA ALA A 54 -1.38 19.03 -3.46
C ALA A 54 -2.49 20.11 -3.56
N GLY A 55 -2.62 21.01 -2.56
CA GLY A 55 -3.68 22.01 -2.49
C GLY A 55 -5.07 21.41 -2.24
N ILE A 56 -5.16 20.24 -1.62
CA ILE A 56 -6.41 19.56 -1.26
C ILE A 56 -6.73 19.87 0.21
N LYS A 57 -7.96 20.35 0.46
CA LYS A 57 -8.40 20.69 1.82
C LYS A 57 -8.91 19.45 2.54
N VAL A 58 -8.39 19.16 3.72
CA VAL A 58 -8.96 18.15 4.62
C VAL A 58 -10.08 18.81 5.42
N VAL A 59 -11.32 18.35 5.22
CA VAL A 59 -12.54 19.02 5.75
C VAL A 59 -13.19 18.32 6.94
N ALA A 60 -12.79 17.07 7.23
CA ALA A 60 -13.22 16.32 8.41
C ALA A 60 -12.14 15.31 8.82
N ASN A 61 -12.09 14.99 10.12
CA ASN A 61 -11.24 13.94 10.69
C ASN A 61 -12.05 13.17 11.73
N GLU A 62 -12.55 12.03 11.32
CA GLU A 62 -13.36 11.16 12.16
C GLU A 62 -12.59 9.88 12.52
N ARG A 63 -12.81 9.38 13.71
CA ARG A 63 -12.09 8.21 14.23
C ARG A 63 -13.04 7.15 14.76
N TYR A 64 -12.62 5.90 14.71
CA TYR A 64 -13.35 4.77 15.29
C TYR A 64 -12.39 3.68 15.78
N ALA A 65 -12.83 2.87 16.73
CA ALA A 65 -12.04 1.76 17.22
C ALA A 65 -12.15 0.53 16.30
N ARG A 66 -11.13 -0.32 16.26
CA ARG A 66 -11.19 -1.59 15.49
C ARG A 66 -12.32 -2.51 15.93
N SER A 67 -12.75 -2.38 17.20
CA SER A 67 -13.84 -3.16 17.79
C SER A 67 -15.22 -2.57 17.56
N ASP A 68 -15.33 -1.37 16.98
CA ASP A 68 -16.63 -0.75 16.75
C ASP A 68 -17.40 -1.56 15.70
N SER A 69 -18.69 -1.71 15.93
CA SER A 69 -19.62 -2.37 15.01
C SER A 69 -20.37 -1.40 14.11
N SER A 70 -20.25 -0.08 14.36
CA SER A 70 -20.90 0.97 13.57
C SER A 70 -20.07 2.25 13.57
N VAL A 71 -20.09 2.95 12.45
CA VAL A 71 -19.50 4.28 12.24
C VAL A 71 -20.52 5.29 11.70
N ALA A 72 -21.80 5.02 11.94
CA ALA A 72 -22.90 5.83 11.41
C ALA A 72 -22.82 7.31 11.80
N GLY A 73 -22.43 7.61 13.06
CA GLY A 73 -22.24 8.97 13.57
C GLY A 73 -21.10 9.71 12.88
N GLN A 74 -19.98 9.05 12.70
CA GLN A 74 -18.80 9.58 12.01
C GLN A 74 -19.12 9.88 10.54
N VAL A 75 -19.74 8.93 9.86
CA VAL A 75 -20.11 9.08 8.44
C VAL A 75 -21.16 10.19 8.24
N LEU A 76 -22.09 10.37 9.20
CA LEU A 76 -23.05 11.50 9.13
C LEU A 76 -22.34 12.85 9.09
N LYS A 77 -21.32 13.05 9.94
CA LYS A 77 -20.52 14.28 9.95
C LYS A 77 -19.72 14.45 8.65
N ILE A 78 -19.14 13.36 8.13
CA ILE A 78 -18.43 13.39 6.84
C ILE A 78 -19.35 13.82 5.71
N VAL A 79 -20.53 13.20 5.59
CA VAL A 79 -21.50 13.54 4.53
C VAL A 79 -21.99 14.99 4.66
N ALA A 80 -22.18 15.48 5.89
CA ALA A 80 -22.56 16.88 6.14
C ALA A 80 -21.48 17.87 5.70
N ALA A 81 -20.19 17.49 5.76
CA ALA A 81 -19.08 18.31 5.29
C ALA A 81 -18.96 18.38 3.75
N LYS A 82 -19.73 17.55 3.02
CA LYS A 82 -19.78 17.49 1.55
C LYS A 82 -18.39 17.41 0.88
N PRO A 83 -17.51 16.47 1.27
CA PRO A 83 -16.20 16.33 0.63
C PRO A 83 -16.34 15.75 -0.77
N ASP A 84 -15.40 16.11 -1.68
CA ASP A 84 -15.29 15.49 -3.00
C ASP A 84 -14.84 14.02 -2.89
N ALA A 85 -14.06 13.71 -1.86
CA ALA A 85 -13.54 12.37 -1.61
C ALA A 85 -13.52 12.02 -0.12
N VAL A 86 -13.52 10.71 0.17
CA VAL A 86 -13.24 10.18 1.50
C VAL A 86 -11.99 9.29 1.43
N PHE A 87 -11.05 9.50 2.33
CA PHE A 87 -9.89 8.62 2.54
C PHE A 87 -10.04 7.88 3.88
N ALA A 88 -10.04 6.53 3.82
CA ALA A 88 -10.11 5.71 5.02
C ALA A 88 -8.73 5.20 5.45
N GLY A 89 -8.27 5.67 6.62
CA GLY A 89 -7.01 5.29 7.26
C GLY A 89 -7.17 4.05 8.15
N ASN A 90 -7.37 2.89 7.53
CA ASN A 90 -7.72 1.65 8.22
C ASN A 90 -7.13 0.42 7.50
N SER A 91 -7.45 -0.79 7.98
CA SER A 91 -6.98 -2.06 7.40
C SER A 91 -7.88 -3.22 7.79
N GLY A 92 -7.78 -4.31 7.03
CA GLY A 92 -8.48 -5.56 7.31
C GLY A 92 -10.00 -5.45 7.25
N THR A 93 -10.68 -6.46 7.77
CA THR A 93 -12.16 -6.56 7.74
C THR A 93 -12.88 -5.38 8.40
N PRO A 94 -12.45 -4.85 9.58
CA PRO A 94 -13.08 -3.66 10.17
C PRO A 94 -12.98 -2.40 9.31
N GLY A 95 -12.04 -2.39 8.35
CA GLY A 95 -11.89 -1.33 7.36
C GLY A 95 -13.07 -1.19 6.39
N ALA A 96 -13.97 -2.19 6.32
CA ALA A 96 -15.15 -2.13 5.48
C ALA A 96 -16.26 -1.21 6.04
N LEU A 97 -16.32 -1.01 7.35
CA LEU A 97 -17.39 -0.24 8.02
C LEU A 97 -17.63 1.15 7.42
N PRO A 98 -16.60 2.00 7.17
CA PRO A 98 -16.82 3.31 6.58
C PRO A 98 -17.50 3.25 5.20
N TYR A 99 -17.09 2.31 4.36
CA TYR A 99 -17.65 2.20 2.99
C TYR A 99 -19.08 1.70 2.98
N LEU A 100 -19.40 0.73 3.87
CA LEU A 100 -20.77 0.27 4.07
C LEU A 100 -21.67 1.45 4.50
N ALA A 101 -21.26 2.21 5.52
CA ALA A 101 -22.02 3.33 6.03
C ALA A 101 -22.12 4.51 5.02
N LEU A 102 -21.07 4.77 4.24
CA LEU A 102 -21.10 5.76 3.14
C LEU A 102 -22.10 5.35 2.06
N ALA A 103 -22.10 4.09 1.66
CA ALA A 103 -23.04 3.55 0.68
C ALA A 103 -24.50 3.61 1.16
N GLU A 104 -24.76 3.24 2.42
CA GLU A 104 -26.07 3.36 3.06
C GLU A 104 -26.59 4.81 3.07
N ARG A 105 -25.71 5.80 3.21
CA ARG A 105 -26.02 7.23 3.18
C ARG A 105 -26.05 7.81 1.76
N GLY A 106 -25.87 6.98 0.73
CA GLY A 106 -25.92 7.41 -0.65
C GLY A 106 -24.78 8.34 -1.07
N TYR A 107 -23.61 8.29 -0.38
CA TYR A 107 -22.45 9.08 -0.76
C TYR A 107 -22.03 8.79 -2.19
N LYS A 108 -21.79 9.84 -2.99
CA LYS A 108 -21.45 9.74 -4.42
C LYS A 108 -20.05 10.24 -4.75
N GLY A 109 -19.31 10.77 -3.77
CA GLY A 109 -17.92 11.20 -3.95
C GLY A 109 -16.99 10.02 -4.13
N GLN A 110 -15.73 10.32 -4.43
CA GLN A 110 -14.72 9.29 -4.61
C GLN A 110 -14.31 8.69 -3.26
N ILE A 111 -13.99 7.40 -3.24
CA ILE A 111 -13.56 6.68 -2.06
C ILE A 111 -12.13 6.15 -2.25
N TYR A 112 -11.30 6.37 -1.24
CA TYR A 112 -9.91 5.95 -1.21
C TYR A 112 -9.60 5.25 0.12
N GLY A 113 -8.53 4.47 0.13
CA GLY A 113 -8.10 3.78 1.33
C GLY A 113 -6.62 3.43 1.31
N THR A 114 -6.19 2.65 2.29
CA THR A 114 -4.81 2.15 2.42
C THR A 114 -4.62 0.82 1.70
N HIS A 115 -3.37 0.42 1.47
CA HIS A 115 -3.02 -0.91 0.96
C HIS A 115 -3.45 -2.05 1.91
N GLY A 116 -3.66 -1.76 3.20
CA GLY A 116 -4.13 -2.71 4.21
C GLY A 116 -5.54 -3.25 3.97
N LEU A 117 -6.25 -2.73 2.97
CA LEU A 117 -7.57 -3.21 2.54
C LEU A 117 -7.51 -4.30 1.45
N ILE A 118 -6.32 -4.60 0.95
CA ILE A 118 -6.15 -5.60 -0.11
C ILE A 118 -6.10 -7.00 0.52
N ASN A 119 -7.26 -7.51 0.88
CA ASN A 119 -7.43 -8.88 1.36
C ASN A 119 -8.84 -9.40 1.03
N ALA A 120 -8.97 -10.73 0.93
CA ALA A 120 -10.20 -11.39 0.49
C ALA A 120 -11.39 -11.14 1.42
N ASP A 121 -11.17 -11.09 2.74
CA ASP A 121 -12.25 -10.87 3.71
C ASP A 121 -12.80 -9.44 3.64
N PHE A 122 -11.95 -8.46 3.46
CA PHE A 122 -12.38 -7.07 3.22
C PHE A 122 -13.26 -6.99 1.96
N VAL A 123 -12.82 -7.60 0.86
CA VAL A 123 -13.60 -7.62 -0.41
C VAL A 123 -14.94 -8.31 -0.22
N ARG A 124 -14.95 -9.46 0.48
CA ARG A 124 -16.17 -10.21 0.78
C ARG A 124 -17.17 -9.40 1.62
N VAL A 125 -16.70 -8.72 2.67
CA VAL A 125 -17.54 -7.94 3.57
C VAL A 125 -17.99 -6.63 2.92
N GLY A 126 -17.10 -5.94 2.23
CA GLY A 126 -17.38 -4.66 1.56
C GLY A 126 -18.34 -4.82 0.38
N GLY A 127 -18.28 -5.93 -0.34
CA GLY A 127 -19.20 -6.26 -1.44
C GLY A 127 -19.36 -5.11 -2.44
N LYS A 128 -20.61 -4.73 -2.73
CA LYS A 128 -20.92 -3.62 -3.64
C LYS A 128 -20.56 -2.24 -3.07
N SER A 129 -20.41 -2.11 -1.76
CA SER A 129 -20.14 -0.82 -1.12
C SER A 129 -18.72 -0.31 -1.34
N ILE A 130 -17.82 -1.19 -1.80
CA ILE A 130 -16.45 -0.83 -2.15
C ILE A 130 -16.21 -0.72 -3.66
N GLU A 131 -17.24 -0.80 -4.46
CA GLU A 131 -17.11 -0.59 -5.91
C GLU A 131 -16.56 0.81 -6.20
N GLY A 132 -15.54 0.90 -7.03
CA GLY A 132 -14.84 2.16 -7.32
C GLY A 132 -13.79 2.58 -6.28
N LEU A 133 -13.63 1.87 -5.15
CA LEU A 133 -12.60 2.15 -4.16
C LEU A 133 -11.21 2.09 -4.81
N GLN A 134 -10.41 3.13 -4.59
CA GLN A 134 -9.03 3.21 -5.05
C GLN A 134 -8.06 3.12 -3.87
N VAL A 135 -7.06 2.25 -3.98
CA VAL A 135 -6.05 2.06 -2.95
C VAL A 135 -4.64 1.93 -3.58
N PRO A 136 -3.58 2.28 -2.84
CA PRO A 136 -2.22 2.03 -3.30
C PRO A 136 -1.89 0.54 -3.12
N SER A 137 -1.08 0.00 -4.01
CA SER A 137 -0.59 -1.38 -3.96
C SER A 137 0.83 -1.49 -4.46
N GLY A 138 1.49 -2.58 -4.11
CA GLY A 138 2.67 -3.01 -4.84
C GLY A 138 2.30 -3.53 -6.23
N PRO A 139 3.15 -3.32 -7.25
CA PRO A 139 2.89 -3.71 -8.63
C PRO A 139 2.57 -5.20 -8.82
N VAL A 140 3.08 -6.08 -7.96
CA VAL A 140 2.87 -7.54 -8.00
C VAL A 140 1.40 -7.94 -8.00
N LEU A 141 0.52 -7.17 -7.35
CA LEU A 141 -0.92 -7.47 -7.28
C LEU A 141 -1.56 -7.54 -8.67
N VAL A 142 -1.12 -6.67 -9.54
CA VAL A 142 -1.66 -6.50 -10.91
C VAL A 142 -0.59 -6.71 -11.98
N ALA A 143 0.34 -7.62 -11.72
CA ALA A 143 1.53 -7.86 -12.55
C ALA A 143 1.18 -8.12 -14.04
N GLU A 144 0.07 -8.80 -14.30
CA GLU A 144 -0.42 -9.10 -15.64
C GLU A 144 -0.86 -7.85 -16.41
N GLN A 145 -1.23 -6.78 -15.69
CA GLN A 145 -1.74 -5.52 -16.23
C GLN A 145 -0.65 -4.47 -16.40
N LEU A 146 0.57 -4.72 -15.90
CA LEU A 146 1.71 -3.83 -16.08
C LEU A 146 2.16 -3.84 -17.54
N ASP A 147 2.74 -2.71 -17.98
CA ASP A 147 3.39 -2.61 -19.28
C ASP A 147 4.44 -3.72 -19.44
N ALA A 148 4.56 -4.27 -20.65
CA ALA A 148 5.51 -5.34 -20.95
C ALA A 148 6.97 -4.92 -20.73
N ALA A 149 7.29 -3.63 -20.89
CA ALA A 149 8.61 -3.05 -20.66
C ALA A 149 8.89 -2.77 -19.18
N ASN A 150 7.90 -2.88 -18.29
CA ASN A 150 8.11 -2.64 -16.86
C ASN A 150 8.98 -3.76 -16.27
N PRO A 151 10.18 -3.46 -15.72
CA PRO A 151 11.10 -4.49 -15.24
C PRO A 151 10.54 -5.30 -14.06
N ILE A 152 9.62 -4.72 -13.26
CA ILE A 152 8.99 -5.37 -12.11
C ILE A 152 8.03 -6.48 -12.59
N ARG A 153 7.44 -6.33 -13.78
CA ARG A 153 6.46 -7.29 -14.32
C ARG A 153 7.01 -8.71 -14.37
N LYS A 154 8.21 -8.89 -14.92
CA LYS A 154 8.79 -10.24 -15.06
C LYS A 154 9.00 -10.91 -13.70
N VAL A 155 9.64 -10.22 -12.75
CA VAL A 155 9.92 -10.75 -11.42
C VAL A 155 8.61 -11.09 -10.68
N SER A 156 7.61 -10.23 -10.80
CA SER A 156 6.29 -10.44 -10.22
C SER A 156 5.56 -11.64 -10.82
N MET A 157 5.62 -11.83 -12.15
CA MET A 157 5.00 -12.99 -12.82
C MET A 157 5.72 -14.29 -12.44
N ASP A 158 7.05 -14.28 -12.36
CA ASP A 158 7.84 -15.44 -11.92
C ASP A 158 7.49 -15.84 -10.49
N PHE A 159 7.38 -14.85 -9.58
CA PHE A 159 6.93 -15.09 -8.20
C PHE A 159 5.51 -15.69 -8.17
N ARG A 160 4.55 -15.10 -8.89
CA ARG A 160 3.15 -15.58 -8.90
C ARG A 160 3.04 -17.00 -9.43
N ALA A 161 3.80 -17.34 -10.46
CA ALA A 161 3.85 -18.70 -11.02
C ALA A 161 4.47 -19.70 -10.01
N ALA A 162 5.56 -19.33 -9.35
CA ALA A 162 6.20 -20.15 -8.32
C ALA A 162 5.27 -20.36 -7.12
N TYR A 163 4.60 -19.30 -6.66
CA TYR A 163 3.62 -19.36 -5.58
C TYR A 163 2.45 -20.28 -5.92
N GLN A 164 1.86 -20.12 -7.11
CA GLN A 164 0.77 -20.97 -7.57
C GLN A 164 1.19 -22.45 -7.67
N LYS A 165 2.39 -22.72 -8.16
CA LYS A 165 2.93 -24.09 -8.21
C LYS A 165 3.08 -24.71 -6.82
N ALA A 166 3.49 -23.92 -5.84
CA ALA A 166 3.71 -24.38 -4.45
C ALA A 166 2.42 -24.54 -3.65
N HIS A 167 1.41 -23.69 -3.89
CA HIS A 167 0.21 -23.56 -3.05
C HIS A 167 -1.10 -23.92 -3.78
N GLY A 168 -1.06 -24.25 -5.06
CA GLY A 168 -2.24 -24.63 -5.84
C GLY A 168 -3.08 -23.44 -6.35
N ALA A 169 -2.82 -22.21 -5.90
CA ALA A 169 -3.51 -20.99 -6.30
C ALA A 169 -2.55 -19.80 -6.36
N ALA A 170 -2.88 -18.81 -7.20
CA ALA A 170 -2.13 -17.55 -7.24
C ALA A 170 -2.32 -16.76 -5.92
N PRO A 171 -1.35 -15.92 -5.51
CA PRO A 171 -1.50 -15.06 -4.33
C PRO A 171 -2.65 -14.08 -4.53
N VAL A 172 -3.49 -13.94 -3.49
CA VAL A 172 -4.68 -13.05 -3.50
C VAL A 172 -4.38 -11.64 -3.04
N ASP A 173 -3.18 -11.41 -2.55
CA ASP A 173 -2.68 -10.14 -2.02
C ASP A 173 -1.25 -9.86 -2.49
N ALA A 174 -0.72 -8.72 -2.08
CA ALA A 174 0.66 -8.35 -2.35
C ALA A 174 1.61 -8.64 -1.16
N PHE A 175 1.10 -9.07 0.01
CA PHE A 175 1.91 -9.19 1.22
C PHE A 175 2.87 -10.38 1.20
N SER A 176 2.44 -11.50 0.61
CA SER A 176 3.26 -12.71 0.47
C SER A 176 4.58 -12.47 -0.26
N SER A 177 4.61 -11.52 -1.19
CA SER A 177 5.80 -11.22 -1.99
C SER A 177 6.86 -10.36 -1.27
N TYR A 178 6.54 -9.73 -0.13
CA TYR A 178 7.58 -9.04 0.66
C TYR A 178 8.67 -10.00 1.14
N THR A 179 8.29 -11.20 1.56
CA THR A 179 9.28 -12.22 1.95
C THR A 179 10.14 -12.66 0.77
N TYR A 180 9.54 -12.74 -0.42
CA TYR A 180 10.28 -13.04 -1.64
C TYR A 180 11.28 -11.94 -1.99
N ASP A 181 10.89 -10.67 -1.90
CA ASP A 181 11.81 -9.55 -2.11
C ASP A 181 12.94 -9.50 -1.07
N ALA A 182 12.63 -9.85 0.19
CA ALA A 182 13.66 -10.00 1.23
C ALA A 182 14.66 -11.11 0.88
N TYR A 183 14.16 -12.23 0.35
CA TYR A 183 15.02 -13.32 -0.15
C TYR A 183 15.90 -12.85 -1.32
N LEU A 184 15.34 -12.17 -2.31
CA LEU A 184 16.11 -11.64 -3.44
C LEU A 184 17.21 -10.69 -2.98
N LEU A 185 16.90 -9.81 -2.02
CA LEU A 185 17.87 -8.88 -1.44
C LEU A 185 18.99 -9.62 -0.72
N LEU A 186 18.66 -10.61 0.11
CA LEU A 186 19.65 -11.39 0.84
C LEU A 186 20.51 -12.23 -0.10
N ALA A 187 19.92 -12.88 -1.10
CA ALA A 187 20.65 -13.67 -2.08
C ALA A 187 21.64 -12.80 -2.89
N ASN A 188 21.17 -11.63 -3.36
CA ASN A 188 22.01 -10.66 -4.06
C ASN A 188 23.17 -10.15 -3.17
N ALA A 189 22.88 -9.85 -1.91
CA ALA A 189 23.91 -9.38 -0.97
C ALA A 189 24.89 -10.48 -0.61
N ALA A 190 24.43 -11.72 -0.38
CA ALA A 190 25.27 -12.86 -0.05
C ALA A 190 26.26 -13.20 -1.18
N ALA A 191 25.84 -13.08 -2.44
CA ALA A 191 26.72 -13.27 -3.60
C ALA A 191 27.86 -12.24 -3.69
N ARG A 192 27.72 -11.09 -3.03
CA ARG A 192 28.72 -10.01 -2.99
C ARG A 192 29.50 -9.95 -1.67
N ALA A 193 29.00 -10.60 -0.62
CA ALA A 193 29.64 -10.62 0.68
C ALA A 193 30.94 -11.43 0.65
N LYS A 194 31.93 -11.01 1.45
CA LYS A 194 33.26 -11.61 1.54
C LYS A 194 33.51 -12.21 2.93
N GLY A 195 34.34 -13.21 2.99
CA GLY A 195 34.73 -13.91 4.22
C GLY A 195 33.97 -15.21 4.42
N GLU A 196 34.24 -15.88 5.50
CA GLU A 196 33.65 -17.17 5.86
C GLU A 196 32.26 -16.97 6.50
N PRO A 197 31.20 -17.62 5.99
CA PRO A 197 29.84 -17.54 6.56
C PRO A 197 29.84 -17.87 8.07
N GLY A 198 29.03 -17.13 8.85
CA GLY A 198 28.94 -17.30 10.30
C GLY A 198 29.91 -16.44 11.12
N THR A 199 30.97 -15.89 10.52
CA THR A 199 31.94 -15.02 11.21
C THR A 199 31.43 -13.58 11.37
N PRO A 200 31.94 -12.81 12.36
CA PRO A 200 31.63 -11.38 12.48
C PRO A 200 32.03 -10.57 11.24
N ALA A 201 33.15 -10.93 10.60
CA ALA A 201 33.61 -10.28 9.38
C ALA A 201 32.63 -10.48 8.21
N TYR A 202 32.13 -11.70 8.00
CA TYR A 202 31.11 -12.00 7.01
C TYR A 202 29.81 -11.22 7.26
N ARG A 203 29.33 -11.18 8.52
CA ARG A 203 28.11 -10.42 8.88
C ARG A 203 28.25 -8.93 8.57
N THR A 204 29.43 -8.37 8.79
CA THR A 204 29.71 -6.97 8.42
C THR A 204 29.70 -6.79 6.91
N SER A 205 30.37 -7.66 6.17
CA SER A 205 30.41 -7.64 4.71
C SER A 205 29.01 -7.82 4.08
N LEU A 206 28.20 -8.73 4.63
CA LEU A 206 26.82 -8.94 4.19
C LEU A 206 25.95 -7.68 4.40
N ARG A 207 26.06 -7.03 5.58
CA ARG A 207 25.38 -5.78 5.84
C ARG A 207 25.81 -4.70 4.83
N ASP A 208 27.09 -4.53 4.59
CA ASP A 208 27.61 -3.52 3.67
C ASP A 208 27.18 -3.83 2.22
N ALA A 209 27.07 -5.11 1.87
CA ALA A 209 26.50 -5.55 0.60
C ALA A 209 25.00 -5.20 0.47
N ILE A 210 24.20 -5.36 1.54
CA ILE A 210 22.79 -4.91 1.55
C ILE A 210 22.74 -3.39 1.38
N ASP A 211 23.50 -2.65 2.18
CA ASP A 211 23.50 -1.17 2.17
C ASP A 211 23.96 -0.57 0.83
N SER A 212 24.79 -1.30 0.09
CA SER A 212 25.27 -0.90 -1.25
C SER A 212 24.43 -1.45 -2.41
N THR A 213 23.29 -2.09 -2.15
CA THR A 213 22.41 -2.61 -3.20
C THR A 213 21.85 -1.46 -4.04
N LYS A 214 21.96 -1.61 -5.38
CA LYS A 214 21.48 -0.67 -6.39
C LYS A 214 20.71 -1.41 -7.47
N GLU A 215 19.63 -0.79 -7.95
CA GLU A 215 18.79 -1.24 -9.06
C GLU A 215 18.38 -2.73 -8.95
N LEU A 216 18.21 -3.25 -7.74
CA LEU A 216 17.72 -4.60 -7.54
C LEU A 216 16.21 -4.63 -7.80
N VAL A 217 15.82 -5.27 -8.88
CA VAL A 217 14.40 -5.42 -9.25
C VAL A 217 13.77 -6.50 -8.38
N GLY A 218 12.76 -6.11 -7.60
CA GLY A 218 11.89 -6.99 -6.83
C GLY A 218 10.48 -7.01 -7.38
N THR A 219 9.57 -7.61 -6.63
CA THR A 219 8.14 -7.70 -6.97
C THR A 219 7.37 -6.42 -6.61
N HIS A 220 7.87 -5.67 -5.61
CA HIS A 220 7.27 -4.44 -5.14
C HIS A 220 7.95 -3.18 -5.67
N GLY A 221 9.16 -3.27 -6.20
CA GLY A 221 9.88 -2.08 -6.64
C GLY A 221 11.28 -2.39 -7.11
N ILE A 222 12.05 -1.32 -7.30
CA ILE A 222 13.46 -1.38 -7.63
C ILE A 222 14.23 -0.79 -6.46
N TYR A 223 15.01 -1.62 -5.78
CA TYR A 223 15.63 -1.29 -4.50
C TYR A 223 16.98 -0.60 -4.68
N ASN A 224 17.10 0.58 -4.06
CA ASN A 224 18.28 1.42 -4.00
C ASN A 224 18.48 1.91 -2.57
N PHE A 225 19.23 1.16 -1.75
CA PHE A 225 19.44 1.55 -0.37
C PHE A 225 20.43 2.70 -0.25
N LYS A 226 20.17 3.60 0.71
CA LYS A 226 21.02 4.73 1.09
C LYS A 226 21.03 4.86 2.62
N PRO A 227 22.04 5.55 3.21
CA PRO A 227 22.10 5.75 4.66
C PRO A 227 20.85 6.41 5.26
N ASP A 228 20.22 7.29 4.52
CA ASP A 228 19.01 8.05 4.87
C ASP A 228 17.70 7.43 4.35
N ASN A 229 17.80 6.43 3.46
CA ASN A 229 16.63 5.68 2.95
C ASN A 229 16.81 4.18 3.16
N ARG A 230 16.28 3.68 4.28
CA ARG A 230 16.34 2.26 4.68
C ARG A 230 15.24 1.40 4.05
N TYR A 231 14.34 1.99 3.29
CA TYR A 231 13.34 1.28 2.49
C TYR A 231 13.86 0.95 1.08
N GLY A 232 14.77 1.75 0.57
CA GLY A 232 15.37 1.57 -0.75
C GLY A 232 14.42 1.71 -1.93
N SER A 233 13.12 1.89 -1.70
CA SER A 233 12.10 2.01 -2.74
C SER A 233 11.77 3.49 -3.04
N ASP A 234 11.22 3.71 -4.23
CA ASP A 234 10.73 5.00 -4.73
C ASP A 234 9.31 4.84 -5.33
N GLU A 235 8.83 5.86 -6.07
CA GLU A 235 7.48 5.87 -6.65
C GLU A 235 7.20 4.68 -7.59
N ARG A 236 8.21 4.04 -8.17
CA ARG A 236 8.07 2.83 -8.99
C ARG A 236 7.51 1.64 -8.19
N ALA A 237 7.57 1.72 -6.87
CA ALA A 237 7.09 0.69 -5.96
C ALA A 237 5.58 0.78 -5.66
N VAL A 238 4.88 1.78 -6.20
CA VAL A 238 3.46 2.00 -5.91
C VAL A 238 2.67 2.16 -7.18
N VAL A 239 1.60 1.38 -7.28
CA VAL A 239 0.55 1.56 -8.28
C VAL A 239 -0.77 1.86 -7.56
N ILE A 240 -1.69 2.54 -8.25
CA ILE A 240 -3.07 2.67 -7.76
C ILE A 240 -3.91 1.57 -8.41
N VAL A 241 -4.67 0.88 -7.58
CA VAL A 241 -5.64 -0.10 -8.05
C VAL A 241 -7.05 0.33 -7.64
N ARG A 242 -8.03 -0.03 -8.48
CA ARG A 242 -9.46 0.26 -8.25
C ARG A 242 -10.23 -1.04 -8.15
N MET A 243 -11.18 -1.09 -7.24
CA MET A 243 -12.13 -2.19 -7.15
C MET A 243 -13.15 -2.11 -8.27
N GLU A 244 -13.21 -3.13 -9.12
CA GLU A 244 -14.14 -3.25 -10.22
C GLU A 244 -14.71 -4.67 -10.27
N LYS A 245 -16.01 -4.81 -10.05
CA LYS A 245 -16.71 -6.11 -10.07
C LYS A 245 -16.03 -7.17 -9.20
N GLY A 246 -15.59 -6.77 -8.00
CA GLY A 246 -14.93 -7.66 -7.04
C GLY A 246 -13.46 -7.97 -7.34
N GLN A 247 -12.84 -7.29 -8.29
CA GLN A 247 -11.43 -7.48 -8.67
C GLN A 247 -10.66 -6.17 -8.63
N TRP A 248 -9.39 -6.24 -8.25
CA TRP A 248 -8.48 -5.11 -8.32
C TRP A 248 -7.98 -4.90 -9.76
N LYS A 249 -8.17 -3.70 -10.28
CA LYS A 249 -7.71 -3.29 -11.61
C LYS A 249 -6.71 -2.16 -11.49
N LEU A 250 -5.67 -2.20 -12.32
CA LEU A 250 -4.68 -1.13 -12.41
C LEU A 250 -5.38 0.16 -12.89
N VAL A 251 -5.10 1.27 -12.22
CA VAL A 251 -5.50 2.60 -12.68
C VAL A 251 -4.31 3.19 -13.44
N PRO A 252 -4.49 3.58 -14.70
CA PRO A 252 -3.46 4.21 -15.52
C PRO A 252 -2.97 5.55 -14.94
#